data_6765cee776b9750285dfe473f0883747
#
_entry.id   6765cee776b9750285dfe473f0883747
#
_cell.length_a   1.000
_cell.length_b   1.000
_cell.length_c   1.000
_cell.angle_alpha   90.00
_cell.angle_beta   90.00
_cell.angle_gamma   90.00
#
_symmetry.space_group_name_H-M   'P 1'
#
loop_
_entity.id
_entity.type
_entity.pdbx_description
1 polymer ?
#
loop_
_entity_poly.entity_id
_entity_poly.type
_entity_poly.pdbx_seq_one_letter_code
_entity_poly.pdbx_strand_id
1 'polypeptide(L)'
;MLEWIEMPAADLRGVLADTVYSERSTKRFADLPSTPAADGHARGKIACDRLTEAGFDVLYVDCTPPGGGVGVVKAIVPGLEVETMSYYRIGERNTKKLIDRDHPLIKFGTESETLRPVRLTPEALERFGGQPLFDVALAERIVGRHYPLYREPESHHAPFRLAQRQGRAA
;
A
#
# COMPACT_ATOMS: atom_id res chain seq x y z
N MET A 1 -11.51 7.08 0.09
CA MET A 1 -11.23 8.53 0.34
C MET A 1 -12.51 9.36 0.44
N LEU A 2 -13.42 9.32 -0.56
CA LEU A 2 -14.71 10.06 -0.48
C LEU A 2 -15.55 9.63 0.71
N GLU A 3 -15.55 8.36 1.05
CA GLU A 3 -16.27 7.84 2.22
C GLU A 3 -15.79 8.47 3.54
N TRP A 4 -14.49 8.71 3.67
CA TRP A 4 -13.94 9.40 4.84
C TRP A 4 -14.29 10.89 4.87
N ILE A 5 -14.29 11.54 3.71
CA ILE A 5 -14.64 12.97 3.59
C ILE A 5 -16.11 13.20 3.97
N GLU A 6 -16.98 12.24 3.68
CA GLU A 6 -18.41 12.33 3.95
C GLU A 6 -18.83 11.75 5.30
N MET A 7 -17.90 11.11 6.02
CA MET A 7 -18.16 10.52 7.31
C MET A 7 -18.31 11.62 8.38
N PRO A 8 -19.35 11.58 9.23
CA PRO A 8 -19.44 12.46 10.37
C PRO A 8 -18.22 12.35 11.29
N ALA A 9 -17.77 13.44 11.88
CA ALA A 9 -16.58 13.47 12.74
C ALA A 9 -16.68 12.50 13.94
N ALA A 10 -17.90 12.26 14.45
CA ALA A 10 -18.12 11.28 15.52
C ALA A 10 -17.83 9.84 15.06
N ASP A 11 -18.29 9.49 13.85
CA ASP A 11 -18.08 8.15 13.28
C ASP A 11 -16.60 7.94 12.92
N LEU A 12 -15.95 8.97 12.37
CA LEU A 12 -14.53 8.93 12.08
C LEU A 12 -13.71 8.74 13.35
N ARG A 13 -14.07 9.42 14.44
CA ARG A 13 -13.42 9.24 15.74
C ARG A 13 -13.55 7.81 16.25
N GLY A 14 -14.71 7.18 16.13
CA GLY A 14 -14.95 5.79 16.48
C GLY A 14 -14.09 4.82 15.68
N VAL A 15 -14.00 5.05 14.36
CA VAL A 15 -13.17 4.23 13.46
C VAL A 15 -11.67 4.34 13.81
N LEU A 16 -11.21 5.51 14.20
CA LEU A 16 -9.80 5.76 14.52
C LEU A 16 -9.42 5.47 15.98
N ALA A 17 -10.42 5.25 16.87
CA ALA A 17 -10.19 5.14 18.30
C ALA A 17 -9.12 4.11 18.69
N ASP A 18 -9.14 2.93 18.04
CA ASP A 18 -8.21 1.85 18.33
C ASP A 18 -6.80 2.05 17.76
N THR A 19 -6.66 2.93 16.78
CA THR A 19 -5.38 3.11 16.05
C THR A 19 -4.69 4.42 16.42
N VAL A 20 -5.46 5.51 16.54
CA VAL A 20 -4.94 6.86 16.75
C VAL A 20 -5.00 7.28 18.22
N TYR A 21 -6.07 6.89 18.91
CA TYR A 21 -6.32 7.34 20.29
C TYR A 21 -5.95 6.30 21.36
N SER A 22 -5.57 5.10 20.96
CA SER A 22 -5.16 4.06 21.90
C SER A 22 -3.68 4.22 22.25
N GLU A 23 -3.36 4.44 23.52
CA GLU A 23 -2.01 4.51 24.03
C GLU A 23 -1.39 3.11 24.25
N ARG A 24 -1.43 2.24 23.24
CA ARG A 24 -0.87 0.88 23.37
C ARG A 24 0.65 0.85 23.35
N SER A 25 1.25 1.78 22.59
CA SER A 25 2.70 1.92 22.49
C SER A 25 3.02 3.34 22.06
N THR A 26 3.72 4.06 22.88
CA THR A 26 4.17 5.43 22.57
C THR A 26 5.69 5.48 22.44
N LYS A 27 6.16 6.26 21.46
CA LYS A 27 7.57 6.60 21.31
C LYS A 27 7.66 8.13 21.28
N ARG A 28 8.65 8.67 21.96
CA ARG A 28 8.93 10.11 21.81
C ARG A 28 9.47 10.35 20.41
N PHE A 29 9.14 11.49 19.82
CA PHE A 29 9.65 11.87 18.50
C PHE A 29 11.18 11.87 18.45
N ALA A 30 11.84 12.28 19.54
CA ALA A 30 13.29 12.26 19.66
C ALA A 30 13.92 10.85 19.63
N ASP A 31 13.13 9.82 19.92
CA ASP A 31 13.61 8.42 19.92
C ASP A 31 13.47 7.77 18.51
N LEU A 32 12.89 8.48 17.56
CA LEU A 32 12.80 8.00 16.18
C LEU A 32 14.15 8.14 15.48
N PRO A 33 14.51 7.17 14.62
CA PRO A 33 15.73 7.28 13.82
C PRO A 33 15.76 8.59 13.04
N SER A 34 16.80 9.37 13.22
CA SER A 34 17.01 10.60 12.46
C SER A 34 18.12 10.39 11.44
N THR A 35 17.89 10.90 10.24
CA THR A 35 18.90 10.90 9.17
C THR A 35 19.08 12.36 8.73
N PRO A 36 19.98 13.09 9.37
CA PRO A 36 20.26 14.46 8.97
C PRO A 36 20.83 14.50 7.55
N ALA A 37 20.37 15.45 6.76
CA ALA A 37 20.85 15.71 5.42
C ALA A 37 21.02 17.21 5.23
N ALA A 38 22.10 17.61 4.55
CA ALA A 38 22.41 19.02 4.33
C ALA A 38 21.35 19.74 3.48
N ASP A 39 20.81 19.03 2.50
CA ASP A 39 19.80 19.54 1.56
C ASP A 39 18.93 18.42 0.98
N GLY A 40 18.07 18.78 0.03
CA GLY A 40 17.18 17.83 -0.66
C GLY A 40 17.92 16.80 -1.49
N HIS A 41 19.03 17.16 -2.12
CA HIS A 41 19.84 16.25 -2.91
C HIS A 41 20.50 15.18 -2.03
N ALA A 42 21.14 15.59 -0.93
CA ALA A 42 21.71 14.69 0.05
C ALA A 42 20.66 13.72 0.64
N ARG A 43 19.44 14.22 0.89
CA ARG A 43 18.33 13.39 1.37
C ARG A 43 17.90 12.36 0.34
N GLY A 44 17.81 12.74 -0.93
CA GLY A 44 17.50 11.83 -2.03
C GLY A 44 18.55 10.74 -2.16
N LYS A 45 19.84 11.11 -2.09
CA LYS A 45 20.95 10.15 -2.14
C LYS A 45 20.86 9.13 -1.00
N ILE A 46 20.66 9.59 0.24
CA ILE A 46 20.51 8.69 1.40
C ILE A 46 19.33 7.72 1.21
N ALA A 47 18.21 8.18 0.65
CA ALA A 47 17.07 7.31 0.37
C ALA A 47 17.41 6.24 -0.67
N CYS A 48 18.09 6.60 -1.75
CA CYS A 48 18.56 5.65 -2.77
C CYS A 48 19.53 4.64 -2.19
N ASP A 49 20.54 5.10 -1.45
CA ASP A 49 21.57 4.24 -0.83
C ASP A 49 20.89 3.19 0.09
N ARG A 50 19.95 3.60 0.92
CA ARG A 50 19.19 2.69 1.81
C ARG A 50 18.33 1.67 1.07
N LEU A 51 17.71 2.06 -0.05
CA LEU A 51 16.97 1.13 -0.89
C LEU A 51 17.89 0.11 -1.53
N THR A 52 19.04 0.56 -2.04
CA THR A 52 20.07 -0.31 -2.62
C THR A 52 20.67 -1.28 -1.59
N GLU A 53 20.99 -0.80 -0.40
CA GLU A 53 21.42 -1.63 0.74
C GLU A 53 20.37 -2.68 1.14
N ALA A 54 19.09 -2.35 0.98
CA ALA A 54 17.97 -3.27 1.20
C ALA A 54 17.73 -4.24 0.03
N GLY A 55 18.55 -4.19 -1.02
CA GLY A 55 18.50 -5.08 -2.18
C GLY A 55 17.50 -4.66 -3.25
N PHE A 56 17.14 -3.38 -3.32
CA PHE A 56 16.30 -2.85 -4.38
C PHE A 56 17.09 -2.12 -5.45
N ASP A 57 16.66 -2.25 -6.70
CA ASP A 57 17.09 -1.36 -7.77
C ASP A 57 16.25 -0.07 -7.73
N VAL A 58 16.91 1.07 -7.84
CA VAL A 58 16.25 2.37 -7.95
C VAL A 58 16.41 2.88 -9.38
N LEU A 59 15.33 2.84 -10.12
CA LEU A 59 15.27 3.31 -11.50
C LEU A 59 14.60 4.69 -11.54
N TYR A 60 14.94 5.50 -12.52
CA TYR A 60 14.25 6.77 -12.75
C TYR A 60 14.02 7.03 -14.23
N VAL A 61 12.93 7.73 -14.49
CA VAL A 61 12.59 8.24 -15.82
C VAL A 61 12.60 9.77 -15.75
N ASP A 62 13.36 10.41 -16.63
CA ASP A 62 13.30 11.86 -16.78
C ASP A 62 12.02 12.22 -17.56
N CYS A 63 11.14 12.93 -16.91
CA CYS A 63 9.89 13.43 -17.44
C CYS A 63 9.91 14.96 -17.61
N THR A 64 11.08 15.58 -17.59
CA THR A 64 11.24 17.03 -17.73
C THR A 64 10.71 17.50 -19.10
N PRO A 65 9.75 18.42 -19.15
CA PRO A 65 9.26 18.95 -20.42
C PRO A 65 10.36 19.70 -21.19
N PRO A 66 10.39 19.63 -22.52
CA PRO A 66 11.32 20.41 -23.32
C PRO A 66 11.21 21.91 -23.00
N GLY A 67 12.33 22.54 -22.67
CA GLY A 67 12.37 23.97 -22.28
C GLY A 67 11.82 24.28 -20.89
N GLY A 68 11.52 23.26 -20.09
CA GLY A 68 11.06 23.40 -18.69
C GLY A 68 12.16 23.94 -17.78
N GLY A 69 11.83 24.91 -16.92
CA GLY A 69 12.73 25.44 -15.91
C GLY A 69 12.80 24.57 -14.64
N VAL A 70 12.03 23.48 -14.58
CA VAL A 70 11.95 22.55 -13.42
C VAL A 70 12.16 21.12 -13.93
N GLY A 71 13.10 20.40 -13.30
CA GLY A 71 13.31 18.99 -13.55
C GLY A 71 12.18 18.15 -12.95
N VAL A 72 11.65 17.20 -13.70
CA VAL A 72 10.62 16.26 -13.28
C VAL A 72 11.13 14.84 -13.45
N VAL A 73 11.16 14.08 -12.37
CA VAL A 73 11.65 12.71 -12.37
C VAL A 73 10.59 11.78 -11.75
N LYS A 74 10.35 10.65 -12.39
CA LYS A 74 9.57 9.54 -11.82
C LYS A 74 10.52 8.46 -11.35
N ALA A 75 10.57 8.24 -10.04
CA ALA A 75 11.30 7.11 -9.47
C ALA A 75 10.45 5.83 -9.51
N ILE A 76 11.08 4.71 -9.84
CA ILE A 76 10.48 3.37 -9.89
C ILE A 76 11.41 2.44 -9.13
N VAL A 77 10.88 1.75 -8.15
CA VAL A 77 11.61 0.76 -7.35
C VAL A 77 10.92 -0.59 -7.51
N PRO A 78 11.39 -1.45 -8.44
CA PRO A 78 10.79 -2.77 -8.64
C PRO A 78 10.82 -3.60 -7.35
N GLY A 79 9.72 -4.29 -7.07
CA GLY A 79 9.58 -5.10 -5.85
C GLY A 79 9.27 -4.33 -4.57
N LEU A 80 9.27 -2.99 -4.59
CA LEU A 80 8.74 -2.20 -3.49
C LEU A 80 7.22 -2.21 -3.56
N GLU A 81 6.60 -2.72 -2.52
CA GLU A 81 5.16 -2.82 -2.44
C GLU A 81 4.58 -1.50 -1.97
N VAL A 82 3.80 -0.87 -2.82
CA VAL A 82 3.16 0.43 -2.55
C VAL A 82 1.70 0.19 -2.25
N GLU A 83 1.19 0.92 -1.31
CA GLU A 83 -0.24 1.01 -1.12
C GLU A 83 -0.86 1.73 -2.32
N THR A 84 -1.66 1.00 -3.07
CA THR A 84 -2.42 1.54 -4.20
C THR A 84 -3.90 1.25 -4.01
N MET A 85 -4.75 1.94 -4.76
CA MET A 85 -6.18 1.67 -4.81
C MET A 85 -6.50 0.46 -5.70
N SER A 86 -5.54 -0.42 -5.96
CA SER A 86 -5.69 -1.61 -6.79
C SER A 86 -5.57 -2.89 -5.97
N TYR A 87 -5.96 -4.02 -6.56
CA TYR A 87 -5.85 -5.36 -5.95
C TYR A 87 -4.45 -5.79 -5.55
N TYR A 88 -3.44 -5.13 -6.07
CA TYR A 88 -2.06 -5.62 -6.00
C TYR A 88 -1.29 -4.91 -4.90
N ARG A 89 -1.85 -4.96 -3.70
CA ARG A 89 -1.24 -4.35 -2.51
C ARG A 89 -0.13 -5.17 -1.90
N ILE A 90 -0.08 -6.45 -2.26
CA ILE A 90 0.89 -7.37 -1.71
C ILE A 90 1.69 -8.01 -2.85
N GLY A 91 3.00 -7.98 -2.73
CA GLY A 91 3.93 -8.63 -3.65
C GLY A 91 4.72 -9.73 -2.98
N GLU A 92 5.85 -10.11 -3.57
CA GLU A 92 6.67 -11.23 -3.13
C GLU A 92 7.16 -11.09 -1.68
N ARG A 93 7.66 -9.91 -1.30
CA ARG A 93 8.25 -9.69 0.03
C ARG A 93 7.26 -9.86 1.16
N ASN A 94 6.08 -9.24 1.04
CA ASN A 94 5.07 -9.37 2.08
C ASN A 94 4.40 -10.75 2.05
N THR A 95 4.23 -11.34 0.88
CA THR A 95 3.78 -12.74 0.76
C THR A 95 4.73 -13.66 1.52
N LYS A 96 6.04 -13.54 1.27
CA LYS A 96 7.04 -14.32 2.02
C LYS A 96 6.95 -14.11 3.52
N LYS A 97 6.86 -12.86 3.99
CA LYS A 97 6.72 -12.56 5.42
C LYS A 97 5.48 -13.17 6.05
N LEU A 98 4.37 -13.23 5.32
CA LEU A 98 3.14 -13.82 5.81
C LEU A 98 3.24 -15.35 5.85
N ILE A 99 3.86 -15.98 4.84
CA ILE A 99 4.12 -17.43 4.80
C ILE A 99 5.07 -17.81 5.95
N ASP A 100 6.18 -17.11 6.13
CA ASP A 100 7.16 -17.38 7.19
C ASP A 100 6.56 -17.28 8.61
N ARG A 101 5.42 -16.61 8.75
CA ARG A 101 4.67 -16.46 10.01
C ARG A 101 3.43 -17.34 10.11
N ASP A 102 3.21 -18.20 9.14
CA ASP A 102 1.97 -19.00 9.02
C ASP A 102 0.70 -18.12 9.16
N HIS A 103 0.71 -16.96 8.52
CA HIS A 103 -0.36 -15.99 8.67
C HIS A 103 -1.55 -16.35 7.79
N PRO A 104 -2.78 -16.35 8.31
CA PRO A 104 -3.97 -16.83 7.59
C PRO A 104 -4.41 -15.98 6.38
N LEU A 105 -3.80 -14.83 6.14
CA LEU A 105 -4.03 -14.02 4.94
C LEU A 105 -3.48 -14.67 3.66
N ILE A 106 -2.51 -15.58 3.77
CA ILE A 106 -1.99 -16.32 2.62
C ILE A 106 -2.41 -17.78 2.74
N LYS A 107 -2.95 -18.30 1.65
CA LYS A 107 -3.37 -19.69 1.51
C LYS A 107 -2.87 -20.27 0.21
N PHE A 108 -2.77 -21.59 0.16
CA PHE A 108 -2.54 -22.34 -1.08
C PHE A 108 -3.78 -23.19 -1.33
N GLY A 109 -4.18 -23.32 -2.59
CA GLY A 109 -5.36 -24.10 -2.95
C GLY A 109 -6.05 -23.55 -4.20
N THR A 110 -7.37 -23.58 -4.21
CA THR A 110 -8.18 -23.14 -5.34
C THR A 110 -8.62 -21.69 -5.17
N GLU A 111 -8.51 -20.92 -6.23
CA GLU A 111 -9.01 -19.54 -6.31
C GLU A 111 -10.54 -19.51 -6.09
N SER A 112 -11.01 -18.45 -5.44
CA SER A 112 -12.43 -18.21 -5.21
C SER A 112 -12.71 -16.69 -5.19
N GLU A 113 -13.96 -16.30 -4.96
CA GLU A 113 -14.32 -14.89 -4.83
C GLU A 113 -13.56 -14.17 -3.71
N THR A 114 -13.22 -14.91 -2.65
CA THR A 114 -12.52 -14.34 -1.48
C THR A 114 -11.03 -14.66 -1.44
N LEU A 115 -10.56 -15.61 -2.25
CA LEU A 115 -9.16 -16.01 -2.35
C LEU A 115 -8.62 -15.61 -3.72
N ARG A 116 -7.87 -14.53 -3.77
CA ARG A 116 -7.34 -13.95 -5.00
C ARG A 116 -5.86 -14.30 -5.19
N PRO A 117 -5.43 -14.64 -6.41
CA PRO A 117 -4.03 -14.91 -6.66
C PRO A 117 -3.16 -13.68 -6.43
N VAL A 118 -2.07 -13.86 -5.70
CA VAL A 118 -1.03 -12.83 -5.60
C VAL A 118 -0.31 -12.75 -6.93
N ARG A 119 -0.14 -11.56 -7.50
CA ARG A 119 0.62 -11.38 -8.74
C ARG A 119 2.10 -11.46 -8.48
N LEU A 120 2.70 -12.52 -8.97
CA LEU A 120 4.11 -12.85 -8.83
C LEU A 120 4.71 -13.20 -10.18
N THR A 121 6.03 -13.11 -10.29
CA THR A 121 6.74 -13.62 -11.46
C THR A 121 6.77 -15.15 -11.43
N PRO A 122 6.96 -15.82 -12.59
CA PRO A 122 7.10 -17.29 -12.64
C PRO A 122 8.15 -17.82 -11.67
N GLU A 123 9.28 -17.16 -11.57
CA GLU A 123 10.39 -17.56 -10.67
C GLU A 123 10.00 -17.41 -9.19
N ALA A 124 9.17 -16.42 -8.85
CA ALA A 124 8.66 -16.28 -7.50
C ALA A 124 7.63 -17.36 -7.17
N LEU A 125 6.78 -17.75 -8.12
CA LEU A 125 5.83 -18.87 -7.96
C LEU A 125 6.57 -20.19 -7.71
N GLU A 126 7.65 -20.45 -8.44
CA GLU A 126 8.50 -21.63 -8.21
C GLU A 126 9.10 -21.63 -6.81
N ARG A 127 9.62 -20.47 -6.35
CA ARG A 127 10.17 -20.34 -4.99
C ARG A 127 9.15 -20.60 -3.89
N PHE A 128 7.89 -20.28 -4.11
CA PHE A 128 6.81 -20.54 -3.16
C PHE A 128 6.20 -21.94 -3.28
N GLY A 129 6.59 -22.72 -4.30
CA GLY A 129 6.04 -24.05 -4.53
C GLY A 129 4.61 -24.06 -5.05
N GLY A 130 4.15 -22.95 -5.64
CA GLY A 130 2.82 -22.80 -6.20
C GLY A 130 2.28 -21.38 -6.12
N GLN A 131 0.99 -21.23 -6.45
CA GLN A 131 0.30 -19.94 -6.46
C GLN A 131 -0.21 -19.57 -5.05
N PRO A 132 0.38 -18.55 -4.37
CA PRO A 132 -0.20 -18.04 -3.14
C PRO A 132 -1.50 -17.29 -3.44
N LEU A 133 -2.50 -17.50 -2.59
CA LEU A 133 -3.79 -16.83 -2.65
C LEU A 133 -3.92 -15.90 -1.43
N PHE A 134 -4.36 -14.68 -1.68
CA PHE A 134 -4.61 -13.68 -0.64
C PHE A 134 -6.08 -13.69 -0.24
N ASP A 135 -6.37 -13.82 1.06
CA ASP A 135 -7.73 -13.81 1.61
C ASP A 135 -8.21 -12.36 1.76
N VAL A 136 -8.91 -11.87 0.73
CA VAL A 136 -9.43 -10.48 0.70
C VAL A 136 -10.52 -10.25 1.74
N ALA A 137 -11.34 -11.25 2.03
CA ALA A 137 -12.39 -11.14 3.02
C ALA A 137 -11.81 -11.04 4.45
N LEU A 138 -10.77 -11.81 4.74
CA LEU A 138 -10.04 -11.69 6.01
C LEU A 138 -9.34 -10.34 6.11
N ALA A 139 -8.68 -9.89 5.04
CA ALA A 139 -8.02 -8.58 5.01
C ALA A 139 -9.01 -7.45 5.27
N GLU A 140 -10.19 -7.49 4.66
CA GLU A 140 -11.24 -6.49 4.89
C GLU A 140 -11.71 -6.50 6.36
N ARG A 141 -11.88 -7.67 6.97
CA ARG A 141 -12.23 -7.76 8.39
C ARG A 141 -11.17 -7.17 9.33
N ILE A 142 -9.90 -7.33 8.97
CA ILE A 142 -8.78 -6.85 9.79
C ILE A 142 -8.57 -5.33 9.63
N VAL A 143 -8.58 -4.81 8.41
CA VAL A 143 -8.15 -3.43 8.11
C VAL A 143 -9.21 -2.56 7.43
N GLY A 144 -10.24 -3.15 6.83
CA GLY A 144 -11.22 -2.42 6.02
C GLY A 144 -11.97 -1.32 6.77
N ARG A 145 -12.22 -1.51 8.06
CA ARG A 145 -12.87 -0.50 8.91
C ARG A 145 -11.93 0.65 9.32
N HIS A 146 -10.62 0.47 9.22
CA HIS A 146 -9.64 1.47 9.65
C HIS A 146 -9.21 2.39 8.53
N TYR A 147 -9.16 1.87 7.29
CA TYR A 147 -8.67 2.63 6.16
C TYR A 147 -9.33 2.15 4.84
N PRO A 148 -10.14 2.99 4.18
CA PRO A 148 -10.87 2.58 2.98
C PRO A 148 -10.01 2.07 1.83
N LEU A 149 -8.76 2.53 1.72
CA LEU A 149 -7.84 2.09 0.67
C LEU A 149 -7.39 0.63 0.80
N TYR A 150 -7.62 0.00 1.96
CA TYR A 150 -7.35 -1.43 2.15
C TYR A 150 -8.48 -2.34 1.68
N ARG A 151 -9.58 -1.77 1.20
CA ARG A 151 -10.65 -2.54 0.59
C ARG A 151 -10.31 -2.91 -0.84
N GLU A 152 -10.87 -4.03 -1.31
CA GLU A 152 -10.82 -4.36 -2.72
C GLU A 152 -11.59 -3.33 -3.55
N PRO A 153 -11.17 -3.06 -4.80
CA PRO A 153 -11.80 -2.04 -5.64
C PRO A 153 -13.32 -2.18 -5.77
N GLU A 154 -13.84 -3.40 -5.82
CA GLU A 154 -15.29 -3.65 -5.91
C GLU A 154 -16.03 -3.30 -4.61
N SER A 155 -15.33 -3.35 -3.48
CA SER A 155 -15.88 -2.98 -2.17
C SER A 155 -15.85 -1.48 -1.90
N HIS A 156 -15.26 -0.68 -2.80
CA HIS A 156 -15.21 0.76 -2.66
C HIS A 156 -16.52 1.40 -3.08
N HIS A 157 -17.09 2.22 -2.21
CA HIS A 157 -18.27 3.02 -2.54
C HIS A 157 -17.97 4.24 -3.42
N ALA A 158 -16.71 4.66 -3.51
CA ALA A 158 -16.33 5.87 -4.24
C ALA A 158 -16.74 5.85 -5.73
N PRO A 159 -16.53 4.79 -6.52
CA PRO A 159 -16.98 4.74 -7.91
C PRO A 159 -18.50 4.89 -8.05
N PHE A 160 -19.25 4.24 -7.16
CA PHE A 160 -20.70 4.31 -7.15
C PHE A 160 -21.22 5.73 -6.83
N ARG A 161 -20.63 6.40 -5.86
CA ARG A 161 -20.98 7.77 -5.48
C ARG A 161 -20.60 8.79 -6.55
N LEU A 162 -19.47 8.59 -7.24
CA LEU A 162 -19.11 9.42 -8.39
C LEU A 162 -20.11 9.29 -9.52
N ALA A 163 -20.55 8.07 -9.86
CA ALA A 163 -21.57 7.85 -10.88
C ALA A 163 -22.91 8.50 -10.49
N GLN A 164 -23.31 8.43 -9.23
CA GLN A 164 -24.51 9.11 -8.74
C GLN A 164 -24.43 10.64 -8.85
N ARG A 165 -23.27 11.23 -8.60
CA ARG A 165 -23.07 12.69 -8.74
C ARG A 165 -23.10 13.11 -10.19
N GLN A 166 -22.52 12.35 -11.10
CA GLN A 166 -22.54 12.62 -12.54
C GLN A 166 -23.97 12.50 -13.10
N GLY A 167 -24.76 11.54 -12.66
CA GLY A 167 -26.15 11.39 -13.06
C GLY A 167 -27.12 12.45 -12.49
N ARG A 168 -26.72 13.20 -11.46
CA ARG A 168 -27.47 14.34 -10.93
C ARG A 168 -27.11 15.68 -11.56
N ALA A 169 -26.03 15.74 -12.32
CA ALA A 169 -25.59 16.93 -13.02
C ALA A 169 -26.06 16.98 -14.50
N ALA A 170 -26.81 15.97 -14.93
CA ALA A 170 -27.53 15.89 -16.21
C ALA A 170 -29.03 16.06 -15.98
#